data_c334f0fad5dba2cc6dd1d3be77da2085
#
_entry.id   c334f0fad5dba2cc6dd1d3be77da2085
#
_cell.length_a   1.000
_cell.length_b   1.000
_cell.length_c   1.000
_cell.angle_alpha   90.00
_cell.angle_beta   90.00
_cell.angle_gamma   90.00
#
_symmetry.space_group_name_H-M   'P 1'
#
loop_
_entity.id
_entity.type
_entity.pdbx_description
1 polymer ?
#
loop_
_entity_poly.entity_id
_entity_poly.type
_entity_poly.pdbx_seq_one_letter_code
_entity_poly.pdbx_strand_id
1 'polypeptide(L)'
;MKNRKAVPEFPPAWAAEAVWYQIFPERFRNGCASSDPRMEDISGTPVPGWNITPWGKDWYSLSPWEAEAGGFQKSVFMRRYGGDLVGVREKLDYLQNLGVNAIYLNPVFMSPSLHKYDGSTYHHIDPTLGPDREGDVRLLSSSSETEDPSTWIWTAADRFFLELVRDVHERGMRIIIDGVFNHTGTEFFAFRDLRDRGPASRFRKWYRRARWDENGRLHYKGWFGHPSLPELGRTGKSLTAPVRDYIFASTRRWMAPNGSVRDGIDGWRLDVAFCVPHGFWREWRALVKSINPSAFLCGEIVKLAEPYLRGDELDSVMNYMWSYPVISFFSPAPHPMTAGSLKRRLNRIFEAYGFEVCLSLQNLLDSHDTGRILTMLENPGRPLKKWDEYFNVARTDARPGLITTKPGEQAREVLRQIVVFQMTFPGAPMIYYGTEAGMWGANDPDNRQPMLWDDIVYEDEAHAHNGPCGPNERRPDKDLFAHYQKAIALRRSHPALQRGEFRWEPRARGRLLGFVRREGESEILALFNASDRAKHFELEHAAADLWEDGAAVAPGRIRIAPRGWRVLKTD
;
A
#
# COMPACT_ATOMS: atom_id res chain seq x y z
N MET A 1 -20.87 39.15 -1.78
CA MET A 1 -19.92 38.35 -2.57
C MET A 1 -20.40 36.91 -2.60
N LYS A 2 -20.86 36.41 -3.74
CA LYS A 2 -21.25 35.00 -3.88
C LYS A 2 -19.97 34.15 -3.74
N ASN A 3 -19.86 33.31 -2.70
CA ASN A 3 -18.81 32.31 -2.56
C ASN A 3 -18.78 31.48 -3.85
N ARG A 4 -17.82 31.73 -4.74
CA ARG A 4 -17.47 30.77 -5.80
C ARG A 4 -16.97 29.54 -5.07
N LYS A 5 -17.73 28.44 -5.08
CA LYS A 5 -17.23 27.13 -4.66
C LYS A 5 -15.95 26.88 -5.47
N ALA A 6 -14.83 26.68 -4.79
CA ALA A 6 -13.59 26.31 -5.47
C ALA A 6 -13.85 25.05 -6.30
N VAL A 7 -13.44 25.06 -7.55
CA VAL A 7 -13.49 23.85 -8.39
C VAL A 7 -12.47 22.88 -7.80
N PRO A 8 -12.86 21.64 -7.46
CA PRO A 8 -11.92 20.66 -6.92
C PRO A 8 -10.77 20.41 -7.90
N GLU A 9 -9.55 20.41 -7.40
CA GLU A 9 -8.36 20.02 -8.17
C GLU A 9 -8.46 18.55 -8.59
N PHE A 10 -8.06 18.26 -9.82
CA PHE A 10 -8.05 16.88 -10.33
C PHE A 10 -6.80 16.60 -11.18
N PRO A 11 -5.97 15.66 -10.70
CA PRO A 11 -5.82 15.24 -9.29
C PRO A 11 -5.31 16.39 -8.41
N PRO A 12 -5.33 16.29 -7.07
CA PRO A 12 -4.75 17.33 -6.20
C PRO A 12 -3.27 17.54 -6.52
N ALA A 13 -2.82 18.78 -6.65
CA ALA A 13 -1.46 19.12 -7.10
C ALA A 13 -0.36 18.46 -6.24
N TRP A 14 -0.55 18.41 -4.92
CA TRP A 14 0.41 17.80 -4.00
C TRP A 14 0.67 16.30 -4.27
N ALA A 15 -0.28 15.60 -4.93
CA ALA A 15 -0.17 14.16 -5.18
C ALA A 15 0.98 13.82 -6.15
N ALA A 16 1.34 14.71 -7.07
CA ALA A 16 2.49 14.53 -7.96
C ALA A 16 3.84 14.65 -7.22
N GLU A 17 3.86 15.37 -6.10
CA GLU A 17 5.04 15.59 -5.25
C GLU A 17 5.17 14.49 -4.17
N ALA A 18 4.15 13.65 -4.01
CA ALA A 18 4.13 12.63 -2.97
C ALA A 18 5.16 11.52 -3.24
N VAL A 19 5.83 11.12 -2.16
CA VAL A 19 6.55 9.87 -2.01
C VAL A 19 5.85 9.11 -0.89
N TRP A 20 5.12 8.09 -1.28
CA TRP A 20 4.25 7.33 -0.39
C TRP A 20 5.00 6.27 0.39
N TYR A 21 4.59 6.06 1.64
CA TYR A 21 5.02 4.92 2.44
C TYR A 21 3.79 4.16 2.94
N GLN A 22 3.65 2.90 2.51
CA GLN A 22 2.55 2.03 2.92
C GLN A 22 2.91 1.30 4.20
N ILE A 23 2.06 1.41 5.21
CA ILE A 23 2.22 0.77 6.52
C ILE A 23 1.11 -0.27 6.74
N PHE A 24 1.52 -1.48 7.13
CA PHE A 24 0.65 -2.50 7.69
C PHE A 24 0.78 -2.44 9.23
N PRO A 25 -0.14 -1.79 9.97
CA PRO A 25 0.08 -1.39 11.36
C PRO A 25 0.49 -2.55 12.27
N GLU A 26 -0.21 -3.67 12.20
CA GLU A 26 0.04 -4.87 13.02
C GLU A 26 1.46 -5.45 12.84
N ARG A 27 2.15 -5.09 11.76
CA ARG A 27 3.49 -5.60 11.40
C ARG A 27 4.56 -4.50 11.37
N PHE A 28 4.24 -3.28 11.76
CA PHE A 28 5.18 -2.17 11.64
C PHE A 28 5.99 -1.95 12.92
N ARG A 29 5.33 -1.72 14.07
CA ARG A 29 5.99 -1.55 15.38
C ARG A 29 4.97 -1.75 16.48
N ASN A 30 5.36 -2.51 17.51
CA ASN A 30 4.62 -2.57 18.78
C ASN A 30 5.09 -1.41 19.66
N GLY A 31 4.25 -0.43 19.91
CA GLY A 31 4.51 0.73 20.76
C GLY A 31 3.81 0.64 22.12
N CYS A 32 2.79 -0.23 22.25
CA CYS A 32 1.99 -0.34 23.47
C CYS A 32 1.64 -1.80 23.80
N ALA A 33 2.56 -2.52 24.40
CA ALA A 33 2.37 -3.94 24.75
C ALA A 33 1.15 -4.23 25.67
N SER A 34 0.64 -3.24 26.40
CA SER A 34 -0.60 -3.40 27.19
C SER A 34 -1.86 -3.48 26.33
N SER A 35 -1.77 -3.02 25.08
CA SER A 35 -2.85 -3.07 24.08
C SER A 35 -2.70 -4.25 23.09
N ASP A 36 -1.71 -5.12 23.30
CA ASP A 36 -1.54 -6.29 22.47
C ASP A 36 -2.84 -7.09 22.31
N PRO A 37 -3.11 -7.61 21.10
CA PRO A 37 -4.26 -8.46 20.85
C PRO A 37 -4.26 -9.69 21.75
N ARG A 38 -5.45 -10.10 22.19
CA ARG A 38 -5.70 -11.33 22.94
C ARG A 38 -6.46 -12.32 22.06
N MET A 39 -6.57 -13.58 22.50
CA MET A 39 -7.29 -14.61 21.74
C MET A 39 -8.76 -14.22 21.46
N GLU A 40 -9.39 -13.47 22.35
CA GLU A 40 -10.76 -12.95 22.20
C GLU A 40 -10.92 -11.91 21.08
N ASP A 41 -9.85 -11.24 20.69
CA ASP A 41 -9.84 -10.26 19.58
C ASP A 41 -9.70 -10.91 18.20
N ILE A 42 -9.48 -12.23 18.16
CA ILE A 42 -9.20 -12.96 16.94
C ILE A 42 -10.42 -13.80 16.55
N SER A 43 -10.80 -13.76 15.28
CA SER A 43 -11.87 -14.62 14.77
C SER A 43 -11.48 -16.08 14.76
N GLY A 44 -12.46 -16.95 14.98
CA GLY A 44 -12.30 -18.40 14.89
C GLY A 44 -12.39 -19.12 16.24
N THR A 45 -12.05 -20.39 16.22
CA THR A 45 -12.06 -21.21 17.45
C THR A 45 -10.84 -20.86 18.29
N PRO A 46 -11.00 -20.60 19.60
CA PRO A 46 -9.87 -20.38 20.49
C PRO A 46 -8.85 -21.52 20.43
N VAL A 47 -7.57 -21.17 20.33
CA VAL A 47 -6.46 -22.12 20.31
C VAL A 47 -5.78 -22.13 21.67
N PRO A 48 -5.75 -23.27 22.36
CA PRO A 48 -5.04 -23.37 23.64
C PRO A 48 -3.58 -22.97 23.52
N GLY A 49 -3.08 -22.23 24.52
CA GLY A 49 -1.68 -21.79 24.55
C GLY A 49 -1.32 -20.67 23.56
N TRP A 50 -2.29 -20.14 22.81
CA TRP A 50 -2.04 -19.00 21.91
C TRP A 50 -1.47 -17.80 22.68
N ASN A 51 -0.47 -17.15 22.10
CA ASN A 51 0.13 -15.94 22.65
C ASN A 51 0.70 -15.06 21.52
N ILE A 52 1.04 -13.81 21.85
CA ILE A 52 1.73 -12.88 20.95
C ILE A 52 3.02 -13.52 20.44
N THR A 53 3.24 -13.44 19.15
CA THR A 53 4.46 -13.94 18.51
C THR A 53 5.60 -12.96 18.76
N PRO A 54 6.76 -13.40 19.29
CA PRO A 54 7.91 -12.53 19.47
C PRO A 54 8.33 -11.85 18.16
N TRP A 55 8.60 -10.55 18.21
CA TRP A 55 8.89 -9.75 17.02
C TRP A 55 10.11 -10.25 16.22
N GLY A 56 11.15 -10.69 16.91
CA GLY A 56 12.40 -11.17 16.32
C GLY A 56 12.39 -12.64 15.88
N LYS A 57 11.29 -13.36 16.09
CA LYS A 57 11.21 -14.80 15.78
C LYS A 57 11.43 -15.11 14.30
N ASP A 58 12.14 -16.22 14.00
CA ASP A 58 12.26 -16.75 12.63
C ASP A 58 10.88 -17.05 12.04
N TRP A 59 10.62 -16.52 10.83
CA TRP A 59 9.27 -16.50 10.24
C TRP A 59 8.62 -17.87 10.12
N TYR A 60 9.35 -18.88 9.66
CA TYR A 60 8.80 -20.22 9.48
C TYR A 60 8.96 -21.12 10.71
N SER A 61 9.63 -20.66 11.76
CA SER A 61 9.72 -21.36 13.04
C SER A 61 8.36 -21.39 13.75
N LEU A 62 8.00 -22.53 14.33
CA LEU A 62 6.71 -22.72 15.01
C LEU A 62 6.82 -22.51 16.52
N SER A 63 5.84 -21.84 17.09
CA SER A 63 5.57 -21.86 18.52
C SER A 63 4.86 -23.19 18.90
N PRO A 64 4.87 -23.60 20.17
CA PRO A 64 4.17 -24.83 20.60
C PRO A 64 2.69 -24.86 20.18
N TRP A 65 1.96 -23.75 20.37
CA TRP A 65 0.55 -23.65 19.99
C TRP A 65 0.33 -23.77 18.47
N GLU A 66 1.28 -23.33 17.66
CA GLU A 66 1.19 -23.43 16.20
C GLU A 66 1.39 -24.85 15.71
N ALA A 67 2.30 -25.58 16.36
CA ALA A 67 2.50 -27.01 16.10
C ALA A 67 1.23 -27.82 16.44
N GLU A 68 0.59 -27.52 17.58
CA GLU A 68 -0.68 -28.13 17.99
C GLU A 68 -1.84 -27.73 17.08
N ALA A 69 -1.88 -26.49 16.57
CA ALA A 69 -2.87 -26.01 15.60
C ALA A 69 -2.71 -26.62 14.20
N GLY A 70 -1.68 -27.44 13.97
CA GLY A 70 -1.45 -28.17 12.72
C GLY A 70 -0.45 -27.52 11.78
N GLY A 71 0.46 -26.70 12.32
CA GLY A 71 1.62 -26.16 11.64
C GLY A 71 1.39 -24.80 10.96
N PHE A 72 2.44 -24.29 10.30
CA PHE A 72 2.52 -22.95 9.77
C PHE A 72 1.30 -22.50 8.94
N GLN A 73 0.92 -23.27 7.93
CA GLN A 73 -0.15 -22.91 7.01
C GLN A 73 -1.52 -22.73 7.67
N LYS A 74 -1.75 -23.38 8.81
CA LYS A 74 -3.02 -23.29 9.55
C LYS A 74 -3.01 -22.19 10.61
N SER A 75 -1.83 -21.81 11.10
CA SER A 75 -1.68 -20.90 12.24
C SER A 75 -1.20 -19.51 11.89
N VAL A 76 -0.51 -19.33 10.77
CA VAL A 76 0.15 -18.05 10.41
C VAL A 76 -0.80 -16.85 10.36
N PHE A 77 -2.06 -17.05 9.94
CA PHE A 77 -3.08 -16.00 9.95
C PHE A 77 -3.60 -15.65 11.34
N MET A 78 -3.29 -16.48 12.34
CA MET A 78 -3.61 -16.23 13.75
C MET A 78 -2.46 -15.53 14.49
N ARG A 79 -1.28 -15.42 13.90
CA ARG A 79 -0.14 -14.70 14.48
C ARG A 79 -0.48 -13.24 14.67
N ARG A 80 -0.15 -12.72 15.86
CA ARG A 80 -0.16 -11.30 16.16
C ARG A 80 1.19 -10.93 16.72
N TYR A 81 1.70 -9.78 16.28
CA TYR A 81 2.95 -9.20 16.75
C TYR A 81 2.72 -7.93 17.58
N GLY A 82 1.46 -7.50 17.68
CA GLY A 82 1.07 -6.34 18.48
C GLY A 82 1.49 -5.00 17.89
N GLY A 83 1.78 -4.93 16.59
CA GLY A 83 2.02 -3.64 15.94
C GLY A 83 0.77 -2.74 16.03
N ASP A 84 0.97 -1.46 16.34
CA ASP A 84 -0.08 -0.50 16.67
C ASP A 84 0.19 0.92 16.17
N LEU A 85 -0.73 1.84 16.39
CA LEU A 85 -0.58 3.25 15.99
C LEU A 85 0.38 4.02 16.91
N VAL A 86 0.60 3.52 18.14
CA VAL A 86 1.62 4.08 19.04
C VAL A 86 3.00 3.85 18.45
N GLY A 87 3.26 2.64 17.99
CA GLY A 87 4.51 2.29 17.29
C GLY A 87 4.66 3.02 15.95
N VAL A 88 3.56 3.26 15.22
CA VAL A 88 3.62 4.12 14.02
C VAL A 88 4.07 5.54 14.40
N ARG A 89 3.49 6.12 15.46
CA ARG A 89 3.84 7.45 15.95
C ARG A 89 5.30 7.55 16.37
N GLU A 90 5.83 6.56 17.09
CA GLU A 90 7.25 6.47 17.48
C GLU A 90 8.22 6.49 16.29
N LYS A 91 7.79 5.99 15.13
CA LYS A 91 8.61 5.88 13.92
C LYS A 91 8.38 6.99 12.89
N LEU A 92 7.65 8.05 13.22
CA LEU A 92 7.45 9.20 12.32
C LEU A 92 8.78 9.89 11.95
N ASP A 93 9.72 9.97 12.89
CA ASP A 93 11.05 10.56 12.63
C ASP A 93 11.88 9.67 11.67
N TYR A 94 11.74 8.34 11.74
CA TYR A 94 12.34 7.43 10.77
C TYR A 94 11.78 7.68 9.37
N LEU A 95 10.47 7.84 9.23
CA LEU A 95 9.80 8.12 7.95
C LEU A 95 10.22 9.49 7.40
N GLN A 96 10.28 10.51 8.25
CA GLN A 96 10.76 11.84 7.87
C GLN A 96 12.23 11.79 7.42
N ASN A 97 13.08 11.06 8.15
CA ASN A 97 14.50 10.87 7.81
C ASN A 97 14.67 10.08 6.50
N LEU A 98 13.82 9.10 6.21
CA LEU A 98 13.79 8.42 4.90
C LEU A 98 13.48 9.41 3.77
N GLY A 99 12.75 10.48 4.07
CA GLY A 99 12.38 11.53 3.13
C GLY A 99 10.99 11.38 2.53
N VAL A 100 10.18 10.40 2.95
CA VAL A 100 8.78 10.27 2.52
C VAL A 100 7.95 11.43 3.06
N ASN A 101 6.88 11.79 2.35
CA ASN A 101 6.00 12.90 2.71
C ASN A 101 4.51 12.54 2.65
N ALA A 102 4.19 11.27 2.40
CA ALA A 102 2.83 10.78 2.40
C ALA A 102 2.76 9.35 2.96
N ILE A 103 1.84 9.11 3.89
CA ILE A 103 1.62 7.82 4.56
C ILE A 103 0.31 7.23 4.08
N TYR A 104 0.32 5.95 3.73
CA TYR A 104 -0.87 5.15 3.53
C TYR A 104 -0.92 4.06 4.58
N LEU A 105 -1.94 4.07 5.44
CA LEU A 105 -2.21 3.00 6.40
C LEU A 105 -3.16 1.97 5.80
N ASN A 106 -2.76 0.68 5.81
CA ASN A 106 -3.69 -0.42 5.63
C ASN A 106 -4.82 -0.32 6.68
N PRO A 107 -5.94 -1.07 6.55
CA PRO A 107 -7.13 -0.85 7.39
C PRO A 107 -6.83 -0.74 8.87
N VAL A 108 -7.41 0.27 9.51
CA VAL A 108 -7.23 0.58 10.94
C VAL A 108 -8.51 0.44 11.75
N PHE A 109 -9.64 0.20 11.08
CA PHE A 109 -10.93 0.06 11.76
C PHE A 109 -11.05 -1.28 12.49
N MET A 110 -11.88 -1.29 13.52
CA MET A 110 -12.11 -2.46 14.37
C MET A 110 -12.44 -3.71 13.54
N SER A 111 -11.70 -4.78 13.75
CA SER A 111 -11.79 -6.03 12.97
C SER A 111 -11.07 -7.17 13.67
N PRO A 112 -11.59 -8.41 13.61
CA PRO A 112 -10.97 -9.56 14.25
C PRO A 112 -9.75 -10.13 13.51
N SER A 113 -9.53 -9.74 12.25
CA SER A 113 -8.36 -10.21 11.49
C SER A 113 -7.14 -9.30 11.65
N LEU A 114 -5.97 -9.85 11.38
CA LEU A 114 -4.70 -9.10 11.39
C LEU A 114 -4.63 -8.02 10.29
N HIS A 115 -5.31 -8.26 9.16
CA HIS A 115 -5.32 -7.36 8.00
C HIS A 115 -6.45 -6.34 8.03
N LYS A 116 -7.46 -6.55 8.87
CA LYS A 116 -8.61 -5.65 9.13
C LYS A 116 -9.48 -5.30 7.91
N TYR A 117 -9.40 -6.09 6.81
CA TYR A 117 -10.31 -5.94 5.67
C TYR A 117 -11.72 -6.50 5.93
N ASP A 118 -11.93 -7.26 6.99
CA ASP A 118 -13.20 -7.77 7.48
C ASP A 118 -13.74 -6.90 8.63
N GLY A 119 -13.85 -5.59 8.41
CA GLY A 119 -14.23 -4.60 9.41
C GLY A 119 -15.51 -4.95 10.17
N SER A 120 -15.53 -4.64 11.47
CA SER A 120 -16.69 -4.73 12.36
C SER A 120 -17.45 -3.41 12.48
N THR A 121 -16.79 -2.30 12.16
CA THR A 121 -17.34 -0.94 12.05
C THR A 121 -16.43 -0.09 11.15
N TYR A 122 -16.92 1.09 10.69
CA TYR A 122 -16.09 2.08 9.99
C TYR A 122 -15.97 3.39 10.77
N HIS A 123 -16.51 3.45 11.98
CA HIS A 123 -16.48 4.67 12.81
C HIS A 123 -15.64 4.55 14.08
N HIS A 124 -14.96 3.40 14.29
CA HIS A 124 -13.98 3.21 15.35
C HIS A 124 -12.67 2.62 14.82
N ILE A 125 -11.58 3.18 15.31
CA ILE A 125 -10.26 2.55 15.24
C ILE A 125 -10.28 1.29 16.12
N ASP A 126 -9.56 0.26 15.68
CA ASP A 126 -9.44 -0.97 16.45
C ASP A 126 -8.79 -0.72 17.80
N PRO A 127 -9.39 -1.14 18.92
CA PRO A 127 -8.81 -0.98 20.26
C PRO A 127 -7.40 -1.53 20.40
N THR A 128 -7.06 -2.60 19.68
CA THR A 128 -5.71 -3.21 19.70
C THR A 128 -4.65 -2.34 19.01
N LEU A 129 -5.07 -1.31 18.26
CA LEU A 129 -4.17 -0.34 17.65
C LEU A 129 -4.02 0.94 18.49
N GLY A 130 -4.78 1.09 19.55
CA GLY A 130 -4.79 2.27 20.43
C GLY A 130 -3.98 2.06 21.71
N PRO A 131 -3.90 3.09 22.58
CA PRO A 131 -3.11 3.03 23.82
C PRO A 131 -3.85 2.38 25.00
N ASP A 132 -5.16 2.15 24.94
CA ASP A 132 -5.96 1.60 26.03
C ASP A 132 -7.03 0.62 25.54
N ARG A 133 -6.58 -0.56 25.10
CA ARG A 133 -7.50 -1.62 24.62
C ARG A 133 -8.57 -1.96 25.63
N GLU A 134 -8.21 -2.15 26.90
CA GLU A 134 -9.17 -2.59 27.93
C GLU A 134 -10.22 -1.52 28.23
N GLY A 135 -9.83 -0.25 28.28
CA GLY A 135 -10.74 0.87 28.44
C GLY A 135 -11.71 0.98 27.28
N ASP A 136 -11.20 0.88 26.06
CA ASP A 136 -12.00 0.96 24.84
C ASP A 136 -13.00 -0.21 24.72
N VAL A 137 -12.58 -1.45 24.98
CA VAL A 137 -13.46 -2.62 24.98
C VAL A 137 -14.58 -2.46 26.01
N ARG A 138 -14.27 -2.01 27.24
CA ARG A 138 -15.30 -1.72 28.26
C ARG A 138 -16.26 -0.63 27.83
N LEU A 139 -15.74 0.47 27.28
CA LEU A 139 -16.51 1.61 26.81
C LEU A 139 -17.48 1.20 25.69
N LEU A 140 -16.98 0.51 24.68
CA LEU A 140 -17.78 0.02 23.55
C LEU A 140 -18.85 -1.00 23.99
N SER A 141 -18.51 -1.90 24.92
CA SER A 141 -19.46 -2.91 25.44
C SER A 141 -20.60 -2.28 26.24
N SER A 142 -20.39 -1.12 26.86
CA SER A 142 -21.39 -0.40 27.61
C SER A 142 -22.15 0.63 26.79
N SER A 143 -21.72 0.90 25.56
CA SER A 143 -22.36 1.87 24.67
C SER A 143 -23.64 1.33 24.03
N SER A 144 -24.48 2.25 23.59
CA SER A 144 -25.73 1.95 22.85
C SER A 144 -25.67 2.52 21.43
N GLU A 145 -24.50 2.42 20.77
CA GLU A 145 -24.30 2.95 19.44
C GLU A 145 -25.14 2.22 18.39
N THR A 146 -25.52 2.96 17.39
CA THR A 146 -26.28 2.49 16.25
C THR A 146 -25.61 2.97 14.95
N GLU A 147 -26.28 2.80 13.80
CA GLU A 147 -25.85 3.41 12.54
C GLU A 147 -26.01 4.94 12.51
N ASP A 148 -26.70 5.53 13.50
CA ASP A 148 -26.88 6.97 13.64
C ASP A 148 -25.61 7.62 14.24
N PRO A 149 -24.94 8.53 13.52
CA PRO A 149 -23.71 9.17 14.00
C PRO A 149 -23.90 10.00 15.27
N SER A 150 -25.13 10.41 15.62
CA SER A 150 -25.40 11.11 16.87
C SER A 150 -25.22 10.24 18.11
N THR A 151 -25.21 8.92 17.95
CA THR A 151 -25.00 7.94 19.02
C THR A 151 -23.52 7.55 19.21
N TRP A 152 -22.64 7.95 18.27
CA TRP A 152 -21.24 7.52 18.26
C TRP A 152 -20.40 8.22 19.32
N ILE A 153 -19.65 7.44 20.04
CA ILE A 153 -18.68 7.91 21.04
C ILE A 153 -17.27 8.03 20.42
N TRP A 154 -16.34 8.53 21.18
CA TRP A 154 -14.92 8.56 20.84
C TRP A 154 -14.14 7.69 21.83
N THR A 155 -13.50 6.64 21.33
CA THR A 155 -12.61 5.77 22.10
C THR A 155 -11.25 6.41 22.33
N ALA A 156 -10.39 5.81 23.16
CA ALA A 156 -9.00 6.23 23.30
C ALA A 156 -8.23 6.01 22.01
N ALA A 157 -8.46 4.90 21.32
CA ALA A 157 -7.87 4.60 20.01
C ALA A 157 -8.28 5.63 18.95
N ASP A 158 -9.54 6.04 18.89
CA ASP A 158 -10.02 7.09 17.98
C ASP A 158 -9.30 8.41 18.20
N ARG A 159 -9.23 8.86 19.47
CA ARG A 159 -8.55 10.12 19.84
C ARG A 159 -7.06 10.06 19.52
N PHE A 160 -6.41 8.94 19.85
CA PHE A 160 -5.00 8.74 19.55
C PHE A 160 -4.72 8.79 18.06
N PHE A 161 -5.60 8.19 17.23
CA PHE A 161 -5.48 8.29 15.79
C PHE A 161 -5.52 9.74 15.29
N LEU A 162 -6.42 10.57 15.83
CA LEU A 162 -6.46 12.00 15.48
C LEU A 162 -5.21 12.76 15.95
N GLU A 163 -4.60 12.35 17.07
CA GLU A 163 -3.31 12.88 17.51
C GLU A 163 -2.20 12.48 16.53
N LEU A 164 -2.16 11.21 16.10
CA LEU A 164 -1.22 10.74 15.07
C LEU A 164 -1.37 11.55 13.77
N VAL A 165 -2.60 11.81 13.32
CA VAL A 165 -2.85 12.64 12.11
C VAL A 165 -2.23 14.04 12.29
N ARG A 166 -2.41 14.68 13.45
CA ARG A 166 -1.80 16.00 13.73
C ARG A 166 -0.27 15.93 13.71
N ASP A 167 0.33 14.91 14.34
CA ASP A 167 1.79 14.75 14.37
C ASP A 167 2.38 14.51 12.97
N VAL A 168 1.65 13.82 12.10
CA VAL A 168 2.00 13.66 10.67
C VAL A 168 1.96 15.02 9.96
N HIS A 169 0.89 15.79 10.16
CA HIS A 169 0.74 17.12 9.55
C HIS A 169 1.79 18.13 10.05
N GLU A 170 2.14 18.09 11.34
CA GLU A 170 3.19 18.95 11.91
C GLU A 170 4.57 18.69 11.29
N ARG A 171 4.82 17.50 10.78
CA ARG A 171 6.02 17.14 10.01
C ARG A 171 5.93 17.48 8.52
N GLY A 172 4.84 18.13 8.08
CA GLY A 172 4.59 18.47 6.67
C GLY A 172 4.27 17.26 5.81
N MET A 173 3.87 16.13 6.42
CA MET A 173 3.46 14.92 5.71
C MET A 173 1.94 14.85 5.56
N ARG A 174 1.48 13.97 4.65
CA ARG A 174 0.08 13.63 4.42
C ARG A 174 -0.23 12.21 4.89
N ILE A 175 -1.51 11.95 5.22
CA ILE A 175 -1.95 10.63 5.64
C ILE A 175 -3.29 10.25 5.01
N ILE A 176 -3.34 9.04 4.42
CA ILE A 176 -4.58 8.42 3.95
C ILE A 176 -4.77 7.07 4.61
N ILE A 177 -6.02 6.63 4.72
CA ILE A 177 -6.38 5.32 5.26
C ILE A 177 -7.16 4.49 4.25
N ASP A 178 -7.29 3.20 4.53
CA ASP A 178 -8.02 2.26 3.67
C ASP A 178 -9.53 2.31 3.91
N GLY A 179 -10.30 2.47 2.85
CA GLY A 179 -11.76 2.43 2.84
C GLY A 179 -12.27 1.14 2.20
N VAL A 180 -12.76 0.20 3.02
CA VAL A 180 -13.27 -1.10 2.58
C VAL A 180 -14.78 -1.03 2.39
N PHE A 181 -15.25 -0.47 1.25
CA PHE A 181 -16.67 -0.17 1.03
C PHE A 181 -17.39 -1.17 0.11
N ASN A 182 -16.74 -2.29 -0.22
CA ASN A 182 -17.34 -3.37 -0.99
C ASN A 182 -18.05 -4.41 -0.11
N HIS A 183 -17.49 -4.71 1.07
CA HIS A 183 -17.92 -5.78 1.98
C HIS A 183 -17.60 -5.40 3.42
N THR A 184 -18.09 -6.19 4.36
CA THR A 184 -17.75 -6.13 5.78
C THR A 184 -17.26 -7.50 6.26
N GLY A 185 -16.83 -7.59 7.52
CA GLY A 185 -16.73 -8.86 8.22
C GLY A 185 -18.11 -9.37 8.70
N THR A 186 -18.15 -10.61 9.18
CA THR A 186 -19.34 -11.18 9.81
C THR A 186 -19.59 -10.65 11.22
N GLU A 187 -18.60 -10.00 11.82
CA GLU A 187 -18.73 -9.32 13.12
C GLU A 187 -19.11 -7.84 13.00
N PHE A 188 -19.39 -7.37 11.78
CA PHE A 188 -19.95 -6.04 11.58
C PHE A 188 -21.33 -5.93 12.27
N PHE A 189 -21.58 -4.85 13.00
CA PHE A 189 -22.78 -4.70 13.83
C PHE A 189 -24.08 -5.00 13.08
N ALA A 190 -24.20 -4.55 11.83
CA ALA A 190 -25.37 -4.78 11.00
C ALA A 190 -25.50 -6.24 10.54
N PHE A 191 -24.36 -6.95 10.33
CA PHE A 191 -24.38 -8.36 9.95
C PHE A 191 -24.69 -9.26 11.16
N ARG A 192 -24.17 -8.91 12.35
CA ARG A 192 -24.53 -9.60 13.59
C ARG A 192 -26.04 -9.50 13.86
N ASP A 193 -26.62 -8.31 13.79
CA ASP A 193 -28.06 -8.14 13.94
C ASP A 193 -28.85 -8.95 12.88
N LEU A 194 -28.35 -8.97 11.64
CA LEU A 194 -28.95 -9.77 10.56
C LEU A 194 -28.94 -11.28 10.87
N ARG A 195 -27.82 -11.78 11.40
CA ARG A 195 -27.67 -13.19 11.81
C ARG A 195 -28.54 -13.53 13.01
N ASP A 196 -28.55 -12.67 14.01
CA ASP A 196 -29.16 -12.93 15.33
C ASP A 196 -30.69 -12.72 15.31
N ARG A 197 -31.20 -11.73 14.56
CA ARG A 197 -32.65 -11.43 14.46
C ARG A 197 -33.33 -12.04 13.24
N GLY A 198 -32.58 -12.62 12.33
CA GLY A 198 -33.14 -13.25 11.13
C GLY A 198 -33.97 -12.28 10.28
N PRO A 199 -35.15 -12.73 9.77
CA PRO A 199 -36.03 -11.89 8.94
C PRO A 199 -36.53 -10.60 9.60
N ALA A 200 -36.49 -10.50 10.94
CA ALA A 200 -36.88 -9.32 11.70
C ALA A 200 -35.80 -8.23 11.73
N SER A 201 -34.60 -8.49 11.25
CA SER A 201 -33.52 -7.51 11.19
C SER A 201 -33.85 -6.36 10.23
N ARG A 202 -33.63 -5.12 10.70
CA ARG A 202 -33.75 -3.92 9.87
C ARG A 202 -32.61 -3.79 8.86
N PHE A 203 -31.50 -4.53 9.03
CA PHE A 203 -30.30 -4.46 8.20
C PHE A 203 -30.33 -5.36 6.96
N ARG A 204 -31.47 -6.00 6.64
CA ARG A 204 -31.59 -6.86 5.46
C ARG A 204 -31.13 -6.19 4.16
N LYS A 205 -31.43 -4.90 3.97
CA LYS A 205 -31.03 -4.11 2.78
C LYS A 205 -29.55 -3.72 2.79
N TRP A 206 -28.82 -3.96 3.88
CA TRP A 206 -27.40 -3.67 4.00
C TRP A 206 -26.53 -4.69 3.30
N TYR A 207 -27.08 -5.89 3.03
CA TYR A 207 -26.32 -6.97 2.44
C TYR A 207 -26.93 -7.47 1.14
N ARG A 208 -26.05 -7.80 0.20
CA ARG A 208 -26.42 -8.23 -1.12
C ARG A 208 -27.03 -9.61 -1.10
N ARG A 209 -28.28 -9.74 -1.65
CA ARG A 209 -29.05 -11.00 -1.73
C ARG A 209 -29.34 -11.64 -0.38
N ALA A 210 -29.34 -10.89 0.72
CA ALA A 210 -29.71 -11.43 2.01
C ALA A 210 -31.16 -11.94 2.01
N ARG A 211 -31.31 -13.25 2.29
CA ARG A 211 -32.58 -13.96 2.35
C ARG A 211 -32.46 -15.19 3.23
N TRP A 212 -33.57 -15.67 3.74
CA TRP A 212 -33.62 -16.91 4.51
C TRP A 212 -34.35 -17.98 3.69
N ASP A 213 -33.90 -19.22 3.79
CA ASP A 213 -34.60 -20.38 3.26
C ASP A 213 -35.70 -20.88 4.22
N GLU A 214 -36.40 -21.94 3.85
CA GLU A 214 -37.48 -22.55 4.61
C GLU A 214 -37.04 -23.13 5.99
N ASN A 215 -35.74 -23.41 6.13
CA ASN A 215 -35.10 -23.86 7.36
C ASN A 215 -34.57 -22.72 8.24
N GLY A 216 -34.84 -21.47 7.86
CA GLY A 216 -34.34 -20.28 8.56
C GLY A 216 -32.86 -19.97 8.38
N ARG A 217 -32.18 -20.63 7.43
CA ARG A 217 -30.77 -20.39 7.14
C ARG A 217 -30.59 -19.11 6.33
N LEU A 218 -29.71 -18.24 6.79
CA LEU A 218 -29.33 -17.00 6.08
C LEU A 218 -28.46 -17.32 4.86
N HIS A 219 -28.87 -16.80 3.69
CA HIS A 219 -28.12 -16.78 2.45
C HIS A 219 -27.82 -15.34 2.06
N TYR A 220 -26.60 -15.08 1.61
CA TYR A 220 -26.13 -13.77 1.16
C TYR A 220 -25.00 -13.95 0.14
N LYS A 221 -24.59 -12.87 -0.50
CA LYS A 221 -23.45 -12.91 -1.41
C LYS A 221 -22.17 -12.50 -0.65
N GLY A 222 -21.18 -13.40 -0.62
CA GLY A 222 -19.81 -13.12 -0.19
C GLY A 222 -18.95 -12.62 -1.37
N TRP A 223 -17.95 -11.79 -1.09
CA TRP A 223 -16.98 -11.30 -2.07
C TRP A 223 -16.17 -12.47 -2.63
N PHE A 224 -16.16 -12.62 -3.96
CA PHE A 224 -15.62 -13.79 -4.67
C PHE A 224 -16.04 -15.16 -4.09
N GLY A 225 -17.20 -15.22 -3.40
CA GLY A 225 -17.71 -16.44 -2.78
C GLY A 225 -17.23 -16.70 -1.35
N HIS A 226 -16.40 -15.83 -0.78
CA HIS A 226 -15.95 -15.94 0.61
C HIS A 226 -17.09 -15.59 1.59
N PRO A 227 -17.57 -16.54 2.39
CA PRO A 227 -18.69 -16.28 3.31
C PRO A 227 -18.31 -15.33 4.47
N SER A 228 -17.02 -15.22 4.81
CA SER A 228 -16.52 -14.31 5.84
C SER A 228 -16.58 -12.83 5.44
N LEU A 229 -16.80 -12.53 4.14
CA LEU A 229 -16.78 -11.18 3.57
C LEU A 229 -18.11 -10.86 2.87
N PRO A 230 -19.21 -10.66 3.62
CA PRO A 230 -20.53 -10.36 3.04
C PRO A 230 -20.51 -9.03 2.28
N GLU A 231 -20.89 -9.08 0.99
CA GLU A 231 -20.96 -7.89 0.15
C GLU A 231 -22.08 -6.94 0.60
N LEU A 232 -21.76 -5.65 0.66
CA LEU A 232 -22.71 -4.59 0.97
C LEU A 232 -23.83 -4.48 -0.07
N GLY A 233 -25.00 -4.05 0.38
CA GLY A 233 -26.22 -3.93 -0.40
C GLY A 233 -26.09 -2.91 -1.53
N ARG A 234 -26.59 -3.25 -2.72
CA ARG A 234 -26.48 -2.46 -3.94
C ARG A 234 -27.82 -2.27 -4.62
N THR A 235 -27.97 -1.12 -5.23
CA THR A 235 -28.92 -0.87 -6.31
C THR A 235 -28.25 -1.14 -7.65
N GLY A 236 -28.95 -0.95 -8.77
CA GLY A 236 -28.30 -1.07 -10.09
C GLY A 236 -27.23 -0.01 -10.37
N LYS A 237 -27.16 1.08 -9.59
CA LYS A 237 -26.28 2.23 -9.86
C LYS A 237 -25.37 2.60 -8.68
N SER A 238 -25.79 2.33 -7.43
CA SER A 238 -25.09 2.77 -6.22
C SER A 238 -25.24 1.72 -5.11
N LEU A 239 -24.66 1.96 -3.94
CA LEU A 239 -24.99 1.22 -2.72
C LEU A 239 -26.42 1.58 -2.27
N THR A 240 -27.05 0.70 -1.45
CA THR A 240 -28.35 1.02 -0.86
C THR A 240 -28.24 2.26 0.06
N ALA A 241 -29.28 3.07 0.11
CA ALA A 241 -29.23 4.33 0.85
C ALA A 241 -28.73 4.21 2.29
N PRO A 242 -29.22 3.26 3.12
CA PRO A 242 -28.73 3.17 4.51
C PRO A 242 -27.22 2.83 4.60
N VAL A 243 -26.69 2.00 3.69
CA VAL A 243 -25.25 1.70 3.63
C VAL A 243 -24.47 2.93 3.22
N ARG A 244 -24.91 3.60 2.14
CA ARG A 244 -24.29 4.83 1.64
C ARG A 244 -24.24 5.90 2.72
N ASP A 245 -25.36 6.15 3.39
CA ASP A 245 -25.49 7.21 4.38
C ASP A 245 -24.61 6.95 5.60
N TYR A 246 -24.48 5.72 6.04
CA TYR A 246 -23.52 5.31 7.08
C TYR A 246 -22.07 5.52 6.66
N ILE A 247 -21.69 5.11 5.45
CA ILE A 247 -20.32 5.35 4.93
C ILE A 247 -20.05 6.85 4.82
N PHE A 248 -21.05 7.65 4.41
CA PHE A 248 -20.94 9.10 4.34
C PHE A 248 -20.73 9.74 5.72
N ALA A 249 -21.42 9.24 6.74
CA ALA A 249 -21.22 9.70 8.11
C ALA A 249 -19.81 9.34 8.63
N SER A 250 -19.37 8.10 8.43
CA SER A 250 -18.01 7.66 8.79
C SER A 250 -16.93 8.46 8.05
N THR A 251 -17.16 8.78 6.78
CA THR A 251 -16.26 9.65 5.99
C THR A 251 -16.11 11.03 6.63
N ARG A 252 -17.22 11.65 7.04
CA ARG A 252 -17.17 12.96 7.73
C ARG A 252 -16.42 12.90 9.06
N ARG A 253 -16.63 11.81 9.83
CA ARG A 253 -15.96 11.59 11.12
C ARG A 253 -14.44 11.66 10.99
N TRP A 254 -13.88 11.03 9.97
CA TRP A 254 -12.43 10.93 9.80
C TRP A 254 -11.80 12.05 8.99
N MET A 255 -12.55 12.67 8.08
CA MET A 255 -12.03 13.78 7.26
C MET A 255 -12.22 15.16 7.88
N ALA A 256 -13.20 15.31 8.77
CA ALA A 256 -13.46 16.58 9.44
C ALA A 256 -13.96 16.32 10.87
N PRO A 257 -13.14 15.73 11.75
CA PRO A 257 -13.51 15.53 13.14
C PRO A 257 -13.86 16.86 13.78
N ASN A 258 -14.98 16.91 14.49
CA ASN A 258 -15.51 18.15 15.10
C ASN A 258 -15.69 19.33 14.11
N GLY A 259 -15.83 19.04 12.82
CA GLY A 259 -15.96 20.04 11.76
C GLY A 259 -14.63 20.63 11.25
N SER A 260 -13.48 20.15 11.74
CA SER A 260 -12.16 20.63 11.36
C SER A 260 -11.49 19.71 10.33
N VAL A 261 -11.32 20.16 9.09
CA VAL A 261 -10.59 19.44 8.04
C VAL A 261 -9.09 19.32 8.38
N ARG A 262 -8.55 20.27 9.13
CA ARG A 262 -7.13 20.28 9.52
C ARG A 262 -6.76 19.10 10.42
N ASP A 263 -7.72 18.62 11.22
CA ASP A 263 -7.53 17.53 12.17
C ASP A 263 -7.90 16.17 11.59
N GLY A 264 -8.36 16.12 10.34
CA GLY A 264 -8.75 14.91 9.64
C GLY A 264 -7.71 14.41 8.63
N ILE A 265 -7.95 13.21 8.10
CA ILE A 265 -7.11 12.57 7.09
C ILE A 265 -7.16 13.32 5.75
N ASP A 266 -6.09 13.19 4.95
CA ASP A 266 -5.94 13.84 3.65
C ASP A 266 -6.60 13.09 2.49
N GLY A 267 -7.18 11.94 2.74
CA GLY A 267 -7.85 11.16 1.71
C GLY A 267 -7.97 9.67 2.03
N TRP A 268 -8.21 8.87 0.99
CA TRP A 268 -8.53 7.45 1.11
C TRP A 268 -7.86 6.60 0.04
N ARG A 269 -7.39 5.43 0.41
CA ARG A 269 -7.19 4.31 -0.51
C ARG A 269 -8.46 3.45 -0.48
N LEU A 270 -8.93 2.99 -1.62
CA LEU A 270 -10.23 2.33 -1.75
C LEU A 270 -10.03 0.90 -2.18
N ASP A 271 -10.31 0.00 -1.24
CA ASP A 271 -10.20 -1.44 -1.42
C ASP A 271 -11.13 -1.94 -2.51
N VAL A 272 -10.60 -2.81 -3.39
CA VAL A 272 -11.32 -3.41 -4.53
C VAL A 272 -12.30 -2.46 -5.22
N ALA A 273 -11.87 -1.24 -5.50
CA ALA A 273 -12.72 -0.15 -6.00
C ALA A 273 -13.53 -0.55 -7.24
N PHE A 274 -13.00 -1.46 -8.07
CA PHE A 274 -13.68 -2.00 -9.25
C PHE A 274 -14.89 -2.90 -8.93
N CYS A 275 -15.05 -3.33 -7.69
CA CYS A 275 -16.20 -4.09 -7.23
C CYS A 275 -17.37 -3.21 -6.76
N VAL A 276 -17.16 -1.92 -6.52
CA VAL A 276 -18.19 -0.99 -6.03
C VAL A 276 -18.79 -0.23 -7.22
N PRO A 277 -20.13 0.03 -7.23
CA PRO A 277 -20.77 0.71 -8.34
C PRO A 277 -20.24 2.13 -8.59
N HIS A 278 -20.04 2.51 -9.86
CA HIS A 278 -19.60 3.83 -10.29
C HIS A 278 -20.42 5.00 -9.71
N GLY A 279 -21.75 4.84 -9.65
CA GLY A 279 -22.63 5.88 -9.11
C GLY A 279 -22.35 6.18 -7.63
N PHE A 280 -21.99 5.16 -6.83
CA PHE A 280 -21.55 5.38 -5.46
C PHE A 280 -20.27 6.22 -5.42
N TRP A 281 -19.28 5.93 -6.25
CA TRP A 281 -18.02 6.68 -6.26
C TRP A 281 -18.23 8.14 -6.61
N ARG A 282 -19.16 8.46 -7.54
CA ARG A 282 -19.50 9.84 -7.89
C ARG A 282 -20.16 10.58 -6.73
N GLU A 283 -21.15 9.96 -6.10
CA GLU A 283 -21.82 10.53 -4.92
C GLU A 283 -20.83 10.75 -3.77
N TRP A 284 -20.00 9.75 -3.51
CA TRP A 284 -19.02 9.78 -2.42
C TRP A 284 -17.88 10.79 -2.69
N ARG A 285 -17.34 10.85 -3.93
CA ARG A 285 -16.40 11.90 -4.31
C ARG A 285 -16.98 13.29 -4.10
N ALA A 286 -18.21 13.52 -4.53
CA ALA A 286 -18.86 14.81 -4.33
C ALA A 286 -18.92 15.20 -2.85
N LEU A 287 -19.20 14.25 -1.95
CA LEU A 287 -19.11 14.46 -0.51
C LEU A 287 -17.67 14.78 -0.07
N VAL A 288 -16.72 13.93 -0.39
CA VAL A 288 -15.31 14.09 0.02
C VAL A 288 -14.77 15.44 -0.42
N LYS A 289 -14.94 15.81 -1.68
CA LYS A 289 -14.46 17.09 -2.21
C LYS A 289 -15.23 18.30 -1.67
N SER A 290 -16.44 18.11 -1.17
CA SER A 290 -17.18 19.17 -0.45
C SER A 290 -16.62 19.40 0.96
N ILE A 291 -16.03 18.39 1.58
CA ILE A 291 -15.35 18.48 2.89
C ILE A 291 -13.95 19.07 2.67
N ASN A 292 -13.14 18.43 1.85
CA ASN A 292 -11.78 18.85 1.54
C ASN A 292 -11.54 18.77 0.02
N PRO A 293 -11.51 19.89 -0.71
CA PRO A 293 -11.26 19.91 -2.17
C PRO A 293 -9.92 19.28 -2.57
N SER A 294 -8.92 19.34 -1.70
CA SER A 294 -7.57 18.78 -1.91
C SER A 294 -7.41 17.35 -1.40
N ALA A 295 -8.47 16.67 -0.96
CA ALA A 295 -8.41 15.27 -0.54
C ALA A 295 -8.02 14.36 -1.72
N PHE A 296 -7.22 13.33 -1.44
CA PHE A 296 -6.74 12.36 -2.44
C PHE A 296 -7.51 11.04 -2.39
N LEU A 297 -7.97 10.57 -3.54
CA LEU A 297 -8.78 9.36 -3.70
C LEU A 297 -8.05 8.37 -4.60
N CYS A 298 -7.42 7.36 -4.00
CA CYS A 298 -6.67 6.33 -4.70
C CYS A 298 -7.43 5.00 -4.71
N GLY A 299 -7.76 4.48 -5.88
CA GLY A 299 -8.43 3.17 -5.99
C GLY A 299 -7.45 2.01 -6.12
N GLU A 300 -7.80 0.88 -5.53
CA GLU A 300 -7.18 -0.38 -5.92
C GLU A 300 -7.88 -0.91 -7.16
N ILE A 301 -7.21 -0.79 -8.31
CA ILE A 301 -7.69 -1.30 -9.60
C ILE A 301 -6.50 -1.91 -10.34
N VAL A 302 -6.50 -3.22 -10.43
CA VAL A 302 -5.36 -4.02 -10.96
C VAL A 302 -5.23 -4.01 -12.49
N LYS A 303 -6.19 -3.40 -13.19
CA LYS A 303 -6.23 -3.24 -14.66
C LYS A 303 -6.20 -1.77 -15.02
N LEU A 304 -6.30 -1.45 -16.33
CA LEU A 304 -6.51 -0.07 -16.74
C LEU A 304 -7.83 0.47 -16.15
N ALA A 305 -7.72 1.62 -15.50
CA ALA A 305 -8.75 2.25 -14.68
C ALA A 305 -9.37 3.48 -15.34
N GLU A 306 -9.23 3.65 -16.66
CA GLU A 306 -9.71 4.84 -17.39
C GLU A 306 -11.13 5.29 -17.02
N PRO A 307 -12.13 4.40 -16.84
CA PRO A 307 -13.48 4.83 -16.46
C PRO A 307 -13.57 5.54 -15.11
N TYR A 308 -12.64 5.29 -14.22
CA TYR A 308 -12.60 5.83 -12.85
C TYR A 308 -11.81 7.14 -12.73
N LEU A 309 -10.95 7.45 -13.72
CA LEU A 309 -9.99 8.56 -13.69
C LEU A 309 -10.39 9.72 -14.61
N ARG A 310 -11.69 10.00 -14.72
CA ARG A 310 -12.24 11.07 -15.56
C ARG A 310 -12.58 12.35 -14.80
N GLY A 311 -12.20 12.41 -13.52
CA GLY A 311 -12.43 13.59 -12.66
C GLY A 311 -13.71 13.55 -11.85
N ASP A 312 -14.57 12.54 -12.03
CA ASP A 312 -15.85 12.40 -11.35
C ASP A 312 -15.90 11.26 -10.31
N GLU A 313 -14.86 10.40 -10.22
CA GLU A 313 -14.80 9.29 -9.27
C GLU A 313 -13.51 9.32 -8.46
N LEU A 314 -12.37 8.86 -8.99
CA LEU A 314 -11.09 8.74 -8.30
C LEU A 314 -10.08 9.74 -8.85
N ASP A 315 -9.07 10.10 -8.04
CA ASP A 315 -7.95 10.95 -8.45
C ASP A 315 -6.79 10.12 -9.02
N SER A 316 -6.62 8.88 -8.53
CA SER A 316 -5.49 8.02 -8.82
C SER A 316 -5.82 6.55 -8.59
N VAL A 317 -4.86 5.68 -8.91
CA VAL A 317 -4.88 4.24 -8.58
C VAL A 317 -3.50 3.76 -8.14
N MET A 318 -3.48 2.66 -7.39
CA MET A 318 -2.27 1.85 -7.20
C MET A 318 -1.84 1.31 -8.56
N ASN A 319 -0.68 1.75 -9.08
CA ASN A 319 -0.31 1.57 -10.48
C ASN A 319 0.34 0.20 -10.76
N TYR A 320 -0.39 -0.87 -10.53
CA TYR A 320 0.05 -2.24 -10.87
C TYR A 320 0.41 -2.39 -12.34
N MET A 321 -0.23 -1.60 -13.23
CA MET A 321 0.06 -1.61 -14.66
C MET A 321 1.46 -1.11 -15.00
N TRP A 322 2.09 -0.33 -14.11
CA TRP A 322 3.48 0.11 -14.18
C TRP A 322 4.43 -0.94 -13.57
N SER A 323 4.04 -1.57 -12.45
CA SER A 323 4.90 -2.40 -11.61
C SER A 323 5.47 -3.61 -12.37
N TYR A 324 4.63 -4.49 -12.88
CA TYR A 324 5.08 -5.75 -13.47
C TYR A 324 5.91 -5.58 -14.78
N PRO A 325 5.67 -4.63 -15.68
CA PRO A 325 6.55 -4.44 -16.82
C PRO A 325 7.90 -3.83 -16.43
N VAL A 326 7.96 -2.97 -15.42
CA VAL A 326 9.22 -2.41 -14.91
C VAL A 326 10.06 -3.51 -14.29
N ILE A 327 9.51 -4.31 -13.38
CA ILE A 327 10.18 -5.45 -12.78
C ILE A 327 10.69 -6.42 -13.86
N SER A 328 9.85 -6.74 -14.85
CA SER A 328 10.22 -7.65 -15.95
C SER A 328 11.32 -7.11 -16.87
N PHE A 329 11.45 -5.79 -16.99
CA PHE A 329 12.52 -5.16 -17.76
C PHE A 329 13.85 -5.19 -17.00
N PHE A 330 13.87 -4.83 -15.73
CA PHE A 330 15.11 -4.78 -14.95
C PHE A 330 15.55 -6.15 -14.44
N SER A 331 14.65 -7.12 -14.33
CA SER A 331 14.94 -8.49 -13.86
C SER A 331 16.19 -9.07 -14.48
N PRO A 332 17.03 -9.80 -13.71
CA PRO A 332 18.20 -10.51 -14.19
C PRO A 332 17.87 -11.80 -14.97
N ALA A 333 16.61 -11.97 -15.37
CA ALA A 333 16.16 -13.14 -16.12
C ALA A 333 16.93 -13.35 -17.43
N PRO A 334 17.11 -14.60 -17.90
CA PRO A 334 17.78 -14.89 -19.17
C PRO A 334 17.13 -14.23 -20.39
N HIS A 335 15.80 -14.06 -20.35
CA HIS A 335 15.02 -13.42 -21.41
C HIS A 335 14.15 -12.29 -20.82
N PRO A 336 14.75 -11.15 -20.40
CA PRO A 336 14.00 -10.05 -19.81
C PRO A 336 13.14 -9.35 -20.86
N MET A 337 12.18 -8.54 -20.38
CA MET A 337 11.36 -7.70 -21.26
C MET A 337 12.24 -6.73 -22.05
N THR A 338 11.94 -6.52 -23.32
CA THR A 338 12.65 -5.54 -24.16
C THR A 338 12.24 -4.10 -23.83
N ALA A 339 13.14 -3.13 -24.04
CA ALA A 339 12.83 -1.72 -23.87
C ALA A 339 11.62 -1.25 -24.73
N GLY A 340 11.51 -1.76 -25.96
CA GLY A 340 10.37 -1.47 -26.83
C GLY A 340 9.03 -1.99 -26.25
N SER A 341 9.03 -3.17 -25.61
CA SER A 341 7.83 -3.70 -24.94
C SER A 341 7.49 -2.91 -23.70
N LEU A 342 8.49 -2.53 -22.87
CA LEU A 342 8.28 -1.67 -21.72
C LEU A 342 7.70 -0.32 -22.14
N LYS A 343 8.34 0.38 -23.09
CA LYS A 343 7.87 1.70 -23.58
C LYS A 343 6.41 1.64 -24.06
N ARG A 344 6.04 0.63 -24.87
CA ARG A 344 4.65 0.46 -25.32
C ARG A 344 3.66 0.30 -24.16
N ARG A 345 4.03 -0.47 -23.13
CA ARG A 345 3.13 -0.69 -21.98
C ARG A 345 2.98 0.55 -21.12
N LEU A 346 4.05 1.29 -20.89
CA LEU A 346 4.01 2.53 -20.12
C LEU A 346 3.31 3.65 -20.90
N ASN A 347 3.54 3.78 -22.22
CA ASN A 347 2.80 4.73 -23.06
C ASN A 347 1.30 4.48 -23.03
N ARG A 348 0.87 3.21 -23.01
CA ARG A 348 -0.56 2.88 -22.89
C ARG A 348 -1.20 3.44 -21.61
N ILE A 349 -0.45 3.58 -20.52
CA ILE A 349 -0.94 4.22 -19.29
C ILE A 349 -1.14 5.73 -19.54
N PHE A 350 -0.16 6.39 -20.16
CA PHE A 350 -0.26 7.81 -20.51
C PHE A 350 -1.41 8.09 -21.49
N GLU A 351 -1.58 7.23 -22.49
CA GLU A 351 -2.67 7.33 -23.46
C GLU A 351 -4.07 7.13 -22.81
N ALA A 352 -4.16 6.23 -21.81
CA ALA A 352 -5.42 5.91 -21.16
C ALA A 352 -5.87 6.99 -20.16
N TYR A 353 -4.92 7.62 -19.44
CA TYR A 353 -5.27 8.48 -18.31
C TYR A 353 -4.97 9.97 -18.54
N GLY A 354 -4.15 10.30 -19.53
CA GLY A 354 -3.56 11.61 -19.68
C GLY A 354 -2.37 11.83 -18.74
N PHE A 355 -1.44 12.67 -19.15
CA PHE A 355 -0.16 12.84 -18.45
C PHE A 355 -0.31 13.41 -17.04
N GLU A 356 -1.18 14.39 -16.85
CA GLU A 356 -1.43 15.03 -15.54
C GLU A 356 -1.89 14.02 -14.48
N VAL A 357 -2.83 13.14 -14.84
CA VAL A 357 -3.29 12.07 -13.94
C VAL A 357 -2.15 11.10 -13.62
N CYS A 358 -1.30 10.80 -14.63
CA CYS A 358 -0.20 9.87 -14.45
C CYS A 358 0.86 10.36 -13.46
N LEU A 359 0.97 11.67 -13.22
CA LEU A 359 1.87 12.22 -12.20
C LEU A 359 1.48 11.85 -10.77
N SER A 360 0.21 11.53 -10.52
CA SER A 360 -0.33 11.18 -9.20
C SER A 360 -0.46 9.67 -8.97
N LEU A 361 -0.22 8.81 -9.98
CA LEU A 361 -0.37 7.37 -9.85
C LEU A 361 0.63 6.80 -8.85
N GLN A 362 0.16 5.97 -7.92
CA GLN A 362 1.04 5.30 -6.95
C GLN A 362 1.87 4.20 -7.64
N ASN A 363 3.07 4.55 -8.07
CA ASN A 363 4.02 3.60 -8.68
C ASN A 363 4.66 2.73 -7.60
N LEU A 364 4.21 1.48 -7.47
CA LEU A 364 4.67 0.53 -6.46
C LEU A 364 5.52 -0.59 -7.06
N LEU A 365 6.43 -1.15 -6.28
CA LEU A 365 7.20 -2.34 -6.63
C LEU A 365 6.65 -3.59 -5.97
N ASP A 366 6.14 -3.45 -4.77
CA ASP A 366 5.49 -4.46 -3.95
C ASP A 366 4.42 -3.84 -3.05
N SER A 367 3.63 -4.69 -2.41
CA SER A 367 2.56 -4.29 -1.50
C SER A 367 2.22 -5.45 -0.56
N HIS A 368 1.22 -5.26 0.30
CA HIS A 368 0.68 -6.31 1.16
C HIS A 368 -0.04 -7.45 0.40
N ASP A 369 -0.28 -7.30 -0.91
CA ASP A 369 -0.97 -8.27 -1.78
C ASP A 369 -0.03 -8.99 -2.75
N THR A 370 1.24 -8.62 -2.80
CA THR A 370 2.22 -9.17 -3.74
C THR A 370 3.44 -9.67 -3.00
N GLY A 371 4.23 -10.55 -3.61
CA GLY A 371 5.54 -10.89 -3.07
C GLY A 371 6.42 -9.64 -2.93
N ARG A 372 7.33 -9.63 -1.96
CA ARG A 372 8.30 -8.55 -1.83
C ARG A 372 9.25 -8.51 -3.03
N ILE A 373 9.61 -7.30 -3.45
CA ILE A 373 10.41 -7.09 -4.66
C ILE A 373 11.73 -7.86 -4.65
N LEU A 374 12.43 -7.93 -3.52
CA LEU A 374 13.68 -8.68 -3.43
C LEU A 374 13.47 -10.18 -3.68
N THR A 375 12.41 -10.78 -3.13
CA THR A 375 12.07 -12.19 -3.44
C THR A 375 11.71 -12.38 -4.91
N MET A 376 11.01 -11.45 -5.53
CA MET A 376 10.71 -11.53 -6.96
C MET A 376 11.96 -11.43 -7.83
N LEU A 377 12.93 -10.60 -7.46
CA LEU A 377 14.21 -10.45 -8.17
C LEU A 377 15.16 -11.63 -7.96
N GLU A 378 15.11 -12.28 -6.80
CA GLU A 378 15.86 -13.52 -6.50
C GLU A 378 15.33 -14.72 -7.32
N ASN A 379 14.05 -14.68 -7.70
CA ASN A 379 13.36 -15.72 -8.45
C ASN A 379 13.01 -15.27 -9.88
N PRO A 380 14.00 -14.88 -10.70
CA PRO A 380 13.73 -14.36 -12.01
C PRO A 380 13.07 -15.41 -12.90
N GLY A 381 12.03 -14.99 -13.61
CA GLY A 381 11.28 -15.85 -14.52
C GLY A 381 11.12 -15.20 -15.89
N ARG A 382 10.22 -15.76 -16.71
CA ARG A 382 9.81 -15.09 -17.96
C ARG A 382 9.13 -13.76 -17.65
N PRO A 383 9.18 -12.77 -18.57
CA PRO A 383 8.52 -11.49 -18.37
C PRO A 383 7.03 -11.63 -18.09
N LEU A 384 6.56 -10.93 -17.07
CA LEU A 384 5.17 -10.90 -16.67
C LEU A 384 4.33 -10.17 -17.74
N LYS A 385 3.21 -10.76 -18.14
CA LYS A 385 2.37 -10.22 -19.22
C LYS A 385 1.12 -9.53 -18.70
N LYS A 386 0.63 -9.93 -17.53
CA LYS A 386 -0.60 -9.46 -16.92
C LYS A 386 -0.46 -9.33 -15.41
N TRP A 387 -1.42 -8.63 -14.82
CA TRP A 387 -1.50 -8.39 -13.38
C TRP A 387 -1.65 -9.70 -12.57
N ASP A 388 -2.43 -10.67 -13.05
CA ASP A 388 -2.61 -11.95 -12.37
C ASP A 388 -1.31 -12.78 -12.30
N GLU A 389 -0.46 -12.71 -13.31
CA GLU A 389 0.89 -13.29 -13.24
C GLU A 389 1.75 -12.59 -12.18
N TYR A 390 1.62 -11.26 -12.05
CA TYR A 390 2.33 -10.48 -11.04
C TYR A 390 1.89 -10.84 -9.62
N PHE A 391 0.59 -10.96 -9.39
CA PHE A 391 0.04 -11.35 -8.08
C PHE A 391 0.34 -12.81 -7.71
N ASN A 392 0.74 -13.65 -8.66
CA ASN A 392 1.01 -15.06 -8.41
C ASN A 392 2.48 -15.47 -8.57
N VAL A 393 3.36 -14.57 -9.00
CA VAL A 393 4.76 -14.91 -9.34
C VAL A 393 5.58 -15.42 -8.16
N ALA A 394 5.26 -14.97 -6.95
CA ALA A 394 5.94 -15.34 -5.71
C ALA A 394 5.06 -16.18 -4.76
N ARG A 395 4.11 -16.94 -5.28
CA ARG A 395 3.28 -17.86 -4.48
C ARG A 395 4.00 -19.17 -4.25
N THR A 396 4.15 -19.55 -2.98
CA THR A 396 4.83 -20.79 -2.56
C THR A 396 4.05 -22.05 -2.95
N ASP A 397 2.71 -22.00 -2.95
CA ASP A 397 1.84 -23.10 -3.37
C ASP A 397 1.87 -23.34 -4.89
N ALA A 398 2.09 -22.30 -5.69
CA ALA A 398 2.17 -22.38 -7.14
C ALA A 398 3.60 -22.67 -7.65
N ARG A 399 4.63 -22.40 -6.84
CA ARG A 399 6.05 -22.55 -7.16
C ARG A 399 6.83 -23.22 -6.01
N PRO A 400 6.76 -24.54 -5.85
CA PRO A 400 7.43 -25.25 -4.75
C PRO A 400 8.95 -25.01 -4.65
N GLY A 401 9.62 -24.67 -5.77
CA GLY A 401 11.05 -24.34 -5.82
C GLY A 401 11.35 -22.85 -5.64
N LEU A 402 10.40 -22.03 -5.18
CA LEU A 402 10.64 -20.62 -4.91
C LEU A 402 11.67 -20.43 -3.80
N ILE A 403 12.69 -19.61 -4.05
CA ILE A 403 13.66 -19.20 -3.04
C ILE A 403 12.99 -18.14 -2.18
N THR A 404 12.73 -18.48 -0.90
CA THR A 404 12.09 -17.58 0.06
C THR A 404 13.05 -17.06 1.12
N THR A 405 14.31 -17.48 1.05
CA THR A 405 15.38 -17.07 1.96
C THR A 405 16.00 -15.73 1.56
N LYS A 406 16.89 -15.22 2.40
CA LYS A 406 17.59 -13.94 2.22
C LYS A 406 18.15 -13.81 0.79
N PRO A 407 17.74 -12.78 0.02
CA PRO A 407 18.19 -12.57 -1.35
C PRO A 407 19.66 -12.23 -1.46
N GLY A 408 20.27 -12.64 -2.58
CA GLY A 408 21.67 -12.38 -2.90
C GLY A 408 21.92 -10.93 -3.36
N GLU A 409 23.21 -10.60 -3.58
CA GLU A 409 23.62 -9.24 -3.97
C GLU A 409 23.09 -8.82 -5.34
N GLN A 410 22.95 -9.75 -6.28
CA GLN A 410 22.40 -9.43 -7.62
C GLN A 410 20.97 -8.86 -7.54
N ALA A 411 20.12 -9.44 -6.71
CA ALA A 411 18.76 -8.93 -6.50
C ALA A 411 18.77 -7.52 -5.90
N ARG A 412 19.71 -7.25 -4.98
CA ARG A 412 19.89 -5.93 -4.33
C ARG A 412 20.42 -4.89 -5.31
N GLU A 413 21.40 -5.22 -6.15
CA GLU A 413 21.90 -4.33 -7.20
C GLU A 413 20.79 -3.92 -8.17
N VAL A 414 19.97 -4.89 -8.60
CA VAL A 414 18.83 -4.62 -9.48
C VAL A 414 17.80 -3.74 -8.77
N LEU A 415 17.52 -3.99 -7.49
CA LEU A 415 16.61 -3.15 -6.71
C LEU A 415 17.11 -1.71 -6.63
N ARG A 416 18.40 -1.48 -6.33
CA ARG A 416 19.00 -0.13 -6.31
C ARG A 416 18.76 0.62 -7.63
N GLN A 417 18.93 -0.07 -8.77
CA GLN A 417 18.66 0.52 -10.08
C GLN A 417 17.17 0.86 -10.28
N ILE A 418 16.27 -0.05 -9.88
CA ILE A 418 14.81 0.16 -10.00
C ILE A 418 14.35 1.33 -9.11
N VAL A 419 14.91 1.49 -7.93
CA VAL A 419 14.59 2.61 -7.02
C VAL A 419 14.89 3.95 -7.67
N VAL A 420 16.05 4.12 -8.30
CA VAL A 420 16.37 5.37 -9.01
C VAL A 420 15.42 5.58 -10.21
N PHE A 421 15.08 4.49 -10.91
CA PHE A 421 14.06 4.57 -11.98
C PHE A 421 12.70 5.01 -11.43
N GLN A 422 12.22 4.43 -10.34
CA GLN A 422 10.96 4.77 -9.69
C GLN A 422 10.91 6.24 -9.26
N MET A 423 11.99 6.75 -8.68
CA MET A 423 12.06 8.13 -8.20
C MET A 423 12.19 9.17 -9.33
N THR A 424 12.66 8.78 -10.52
CA THR A 424 12.84 9.71 -11.67
C THR A 424 11.73 9.62 -12.71
N PHE A 425 10.99 8.50 -12.76
CA PHE A 425 9.90 8.29 -13.72
C PHE A 425 8.62 9.05 -13.31
N PRO A 426 7.73 9.44 -14.26
CA PRO A 426 6.43 10.06 -13.94
C PRO A 426 5.56 9.17 -13.04
N GLY A 427 4.97 9.77 -12.01
CA GLY A 427 4.11 9.12 -11.02
C GLY A 427 4.57 9.42 -9.60
N ALA A 428 3.77 9.08 -8.62
CA ALA A 428 4.06 9.19 -7.19
C ALA A 428 4.63 7.85 -6.69
N PRO A 429 5.93 7.76 -6.37
CA PRO A 429 6.53 6.52 -5.85
C PRO A 429 5.83 6.05 -4.59
N MET A 430 5.59 4.74 -4.45
CA MET A 430 5.10 4.13 -3.22
C MET A 430 6.07 3.04 -2.75
N ILE A 431 6.46 3.11 -1.49
CA ILE A 431 7.34 2.16 -0.80
C ILE A 431 6.47 1.36 0.17
N TYR A 432 6.50 0.06 0.08
CA TYR A 432 5.89 -0.83 1.07
C TYR A 432 6.83 -0.98 2.27
N TYR A 433 6.31 -0.92 3.50
CA TYR A 433 7.14 -0.94 4.71
C TYR A 433 8.19 -2.06 4.65
N GLY A 434 9.42 -1.71 4.99
CA GLY A 434 10.55 -2.65 5.09
C GLY A 434 11.22 -2.98 3.74
N THR A 435 10.72 -2.52 2.60
CA THR A 435 11.41 -2.70 1.32
C THR A 435 12.71 -1.92 1.32
N GLU A 436 12.73 -0.72 1.89
CA GLU A 436 13.93 0.10 2.10
C GLU A 436 14.91 -0.49 3.13
N ALA A 437 14.41 -1.33 4.02
CA ALA A 437 15.22 -2.06 5.00
C ALA A 437 15.71 -3.42 4.48
N GLY A 438 15.45 -3.73 3.21
CA GLY A 438 15.90 -4.96 2.56
C GLY A 438 15.09 -6.20 2.94
N MET A 439 13.86 -6.06 3.39
CA MET A 439 13.00 -7.20 3.71
C MET A 439 12.62 -8.01 2.47
N TRP A 440 12.47 -9.31 2.69
CA TRP A 440 12.06 -10.29 1.68
C TRP A 440 10.85 -11.09 2.18
N GLY A 441 10.19 -11.81 1.29
CA GLY A 441 9.03 -12.64 1.59
C GLY A 441 8.27 -12.99 0.30
N ALA A 442 7.73 -14.18 0.24
CA ALA A 442 6.83 -14.62 -0.82
C ALA A 442 5.51 -13.82 -0.77
N ASN A 443 4.49 -14.23 -1.48
CA ASN A 443 3.16 -13.62 -1.38
C ASN A 443 2.55 -13.82 0.02
N ASP A 444 1.42 -13.18 0.26
CA ASP A 444 0.64 -13.35 1.49
C ASP A 444 0.57 -14.84 1.91
N PRO A 445 0.94 -15.15 3.16
CA PRO A 445 1.24 -14.27 4.30
C PRO A 445 2.69 -13.78 4.42
N ASP A 446 3.62 -14.29 3.61
CA ASP A 446 5.07 -14.16 3.81
C ASP A 446 5.59 -12.73 3.55
N ASN A 447 4.88 -11.95 2.72
CA ASN A 447 5.18 -10.54 2.47
C ASN A 447 4.84 -9.64 3.68
N ARG A 448 4.10 -10.17 4.69
CA ARG A 448 3.61 -9.45 5.87
C ARG A 448 4.40 -9.80 7.14
N GLN A 449 5.68 -10.12 7.01
CA GLN A 449 6.59 -10.29 8.15
C GLN A 449 6.71 -8.97 8.93
N PRO A 450 7.01 -9.03 10.27
CA PRO A 450 7.22 -7.83 11.06
C PRO A 450 8.43 -7.05 10.56
N MET A 451 8.33 -5.70 10.59
CA MET A 451 9.36 -4.76 10.15
C MET A 451 10.68 -5.02 10.88
N LEU A 452 11.79 -4.90 10.17
CA LEU A 452 13.13 -4.96 10.73
C LEU A 452 13.53 -3.60 11.33
N TRP A 453 13.84 -3.58 12.63
CA TRP A 453 14.29 -2.40 13.37
C TRP A 453 15.66 -2.63 13.98
N ASP A 454 16.52 -1.61 14.04
CA ASP A 454 17.86 -1.69 14.62
C ASP A 454 17.87 -1.98 16.13
N ASP A 455 16.79 -1.65 16.84
CA ASP A 455 16.63 -1.80 18.28
C ASP A 455 15.99 -3.13 18.69
N ILE A 456 15.80 -4.05 17.75
CA ILE A 456 15.24 -5.39 17.99
C ILE A 456 16.30 -6.45 17.66
N VAL A 457 16.38 -7.47 18.52
CA VAL A 457 17.21 -8.66 18.28
C VAL A 457 16.38 -9.69 17.52
N TYR A 458 16.94 -10.19 16.43
CA TYR A 458 16.29 -11.19 15.58
C TYR A 458 16.99 -12.55 15.69
N GLU A 459 16.18 -13.61 15.67
CA GLU A 459 16.69 -14.94 15.35
C GLU A 459 17.15 -14.96 13.88
N ASP A 460 18.23 -15.69 13.61
CA ASP A 460 18.63 -15.93 12.22
C ASP A 460 17.54 -16.73 11.48
N GLU A 461 17.38 -16.48 10.18
CA GLU A 461 16.50 -17.29 9.33
C GLU A 461 17.12 -18.68 9.17
N ALA A 462 16.57 -19.67 9.85
CA ALA A 462 16.97 -21.06 9.80
C ALA A 462 15.96 -21.96 9.07
N HIS A 463 14.80 -21.42 8.73
CA HIS A 463 13.72 -22.12 8.07
C HIS A 463 13.22 -21.34 6.84
N ALA A 464 12.99 -22.05 5.76
CA ALA A 464 12.30 -21.58 4.56
C ALA A 464 10.93 -22.30 4.44
N HIS A 465 10.09 -21.89 3.48
CA HIS A 465 8.79 -22.51 3.27
C HIS A 465 8.87 -24.03 2.94
N ASN A 466 9.97 -24.49 2.39
CA ASN A 466 10.21 -25.87 1.96
C ASN A 466 11.13 -26.65 2.92
N GLY A 467 11.42 -26.13 4.10
CA GLY A 467 12.18 -26.81 5.13
C GLY A 467 13.38 -26.00 5.67
N PRO A 468 14.28 -26.66 6.42
CA PRO A 468 15.47 -26.01 6.97
C PRO A 468 16.35 -25.38 5.88
N CYS A 469 16.92 -24.22 6.19
CA CYS A 469 17.94 -23.54 5.37
C CYS A 469 19.17 -23.22 6.21
N GLY A 470 20.25 -22.75 5.59
CA GLY A 470 21.40 -22.25 6.35
C GLY A 470 21.04 -20.96 7.11
N PRO A 471 21.71 -20.66 8.21
CA PRO A 471 21.42 -19.47 8.98
C PRO A 471 21.71 -18.21 8.13
N ASN A 472 20.69 -17.34 8.02
CA ASN A 472 20.81 -16.07 7.37
C ASN A 472 20.52 -14.97 8.39
N GLU A 473 21.49 -14.10 8.61
CA GLU A 473 21.32 -12.96 9.51
C GLU A 473 20.16 -12.07 9.07
N ARG A 474 19.28 -11.74 9.99
CA ARG A 474 18.14 -10.84 9.81
C ARG A 474 18.41 -9.51 10.52
N ARG A 475 18.61 -8.47 9.73
CA ARG A 475 18.80 -7.08 10.20
C ARG A 475 18.41 -6.09 9.11
N PRO A 476 18.13 -4.82 9.47
CA PRO A 476 17.92 -3.77 8.48
C PRO A 476 19.12 -3.57 7.56
N ASP A 477 18.90 -3.39 6.27
CA ASP A 477 19.93 -3.05 5.27
C ASP A 477 20.13 -1.52 5.26
N LYS A 478 21.14 -1.04 6.00
CA LYS A 478 21.44 0.42 6.12
C LYS A 478 21.91 1.04 4.82
N ASP A 479 22.60 0.27 3.98
CA ASP A 479 23.10 0.76 2.69
C ASP A 479 21.93 0.94 1.71
N LEU A 480 20.98 0.02 1.72
CA LEU A 480 19.77 0.16 0.92
C LEU A 480 18.88 1.31 1.44
N PHE A 481 18.75 1.49 2.74
CA PHE A 481 18.07 2.63 3.34
C PHE A 481 18.68 3.96 2.89
N ALA A 482 20.01 4.10 2.98
CA ALA A 482 20.73 5.29 2.53
C ALA A 482 20.55 5.52 1.01
N HIS A 483 20.49 4.46 0.22
CA HIS A 483 20.21 4.54 -1.21
C HIS A 483 18.81 5.08 -1.50
N TYR A 484 17.78 4.63 -0.76
CA TYR A 484 16.42 5.18 -0.83
C TYR A 484 16.40 6.66 -0.44
N GLN A 485 17.05 7.03 0.66
CA GLN A 485 17.17 8.44 1.08
C GLN A 485 17.74 9.32 -0.04
N LYS A 486 18.88 8.89 -0.66
CA LYS A 486 19.51 9.63 -1.77
C LYS A 486 18.56 9.76 -2.97
N ALA A 487 17.88 8.69 -3.35
CA ALA A 487 16.96 8.69 -4.48
C ALA A 487 15.71 9.55 -4.23
N ILE A 488 15.17 9.54 -3.01
CA ILE A 488 14.04 10.39 -2.61
C ILE A 488 14.48 11.86 -2.58
N ALA A 489 15.64 12.16 -2.00
CA ALA A 489 16.19 13.51 -1.96
C ALA A 489 16.41 14.07 -3.38
N LEU A 490 16.94 13.26 -4.30
CA LEU A 490 17.08 13.60 -5.71
C LEU A 490 15.72 14.01 -6.32
N ARG A 491 14.66 13.21 -6.13
CA ARG A 491 13.32 13.54 -6.63
C ARG A 491 12.80 14.84 -6.02
N ARG A 492 12.89 14.98 -4.70
CA ARG A 492 12.30 16.12 -3.98
C ARG A 492 12.99 17.45 -4.26
N SER A 493 14.29 17.42 -4.56
CA SER A 493 15.06 18.62 -4.89
C SER A 493 14.90 19.10 -6.34
N HIS A 494 14.26 18.28 -7.19
CA HIS A 494 14.13 18.59 -8.62
C HIS A 494 12.65 18.52 -9.08
N PRO A 495 11.95 19.67 -9.16
CA PRO A 495 10.55 19.72 -9.60
C PRO A 495 10.31 19.03 -10.96
N ALA A 496 11.28 19.09 -11.88
CA ALA A 496 11.21 18.38 -13.14
C ALA A 496 10.98 16.87 -12.98
N LEU A 497 11.51 16.24 -11.93
CA LEU A 497 11.28 14.81 -11.64
C LEU A 497 9.89 14.52 -11.04
N GLN A 498 9.25 15.53 -10.45
CA GLN A 498 7.93 15.42 -9.83
C GLN A 498 6.83 15.67 -10.87
N ARG A 499 6.81 16.84 -11.50
CA ARG A 499 5.71 17.31 -12.37
C ARG A 499 6.14 17.70 -13.79
N GLY A 500 7.46 17.64 -14.12
CA GLY A 500 7.96 18.00 -15.43
C GLY A 500 7.42 17.11 -16.56
N GLU A 501 7.41 17.65 -17.77
CA GLU A 501 7.12 16.93 -19.00
C GLU A 501 7.99 15.67 -19.14
N PHE A 502 7.54 14.74 -19.98
CA PHE A 502 8.23 13.47 -20.20
C PHE A 502 8.40 13.17 -21.69
N ARG A 503 9.60 12.76 -22.07
CA ARG A 503 9.85 12.15 -23.39
C ARG A 503 10.87 11.01 -23.30
N TRP A 504 10.68 9.97 -24.09
CA TRP A 504 11.69 8.93 -24.23
C TRP A 504 12.93 9.46 -24.95
N GLU A 505 14.12 9.05 -24.51
CA GLU A 505 15.36 9.27 -25.25
C GLU A 505 15.50 8.21 -26.37
N PRO A 506 15.39 8.59 -27.66
CA PRO A 506 15.36 7.63 -28.76
C PRO A 506 16.72 6.97 -29.04
N ARG A 507 17.82 7.61 -28.64
CA ARG A 507 19.18 7.09 -28.83
C ARG A 507 19.51 5.99 -27.82
N ALA A 508 18.82 5.92 -26.69
CA ALA A 508 18.94 4.82 -25.73
C ALA A 508 18.17 3.58 -26.23
N ARG A 509 18.91 2.51 -26.57
CA ARG A 509 18.37 1.33 -27.26
C ARG A 509 18.79 0.01 -26.59
N GLY A 510 18.05 -1.06 -26.90
CA GLY A 510 18.31 -2.40 -26.39
C GLY A 510 18.06 -2.52 -24.88
N ARG A 511 19.12 -2.77 -24.11
CA ARG A 511 19.09 -2.81 -22.63
C ARG A 511 19.50 -1.48 -21.99
N LEU A 512 19.81 -0.46 -22.79
CA LEU A 512 19.95 0.90 -22.34
C LEU A 512 18.60 1.59 -22.52
N LEU A 513 18.00 2.03 -21.42
CA LEU A 513 16.76 2.80 -21.38
C LEU A 513 17.10 4.26 -21.04
N GLY A 514 16.42 5.21 -21.69
CA GLY A 514 16.60 6.62 -21.39
C GLY A 514 15.31 7.39 -21.57
N PHE A 515 15.16 8.44 -20.78
CA PHE A 515 14.08 9.43 -20.90
C PHE A 515 14.53 10.79 -20.35
N VAL A 516 13.79 11.80 -20.71
CA VAL A 516 14.03 13.18 -20.32
C VAL A 516 12.81 13.68 -19.53
N ARG A 517 13.07 14.39 -18.44
CA ARG A 517 12.09 15.15 -17.66
C ARG A 517 12.43 16.64 -17.80
N ARG A 518 11.43 17.47 -18.07
CA ARG A 518 11.64 18.90 -18.28
C ARG A 518 10.60 19.73 -17.53
N GLU A 519 11.07 20.79 -16.84
CA GLU A 519 10.21 21.81 -16.26
C GLU A 519 10.89 23.18 -16.43
N GLY A 520 10.26 24.08 -17.20
CA GLY A 520 10.88 25.35 -17.59
C GLY A 520 12.19 25.12 -18.35
N GLU A 521 13.27 25.70 -17.85
CA GLU A 521 14.61 25.54 -18.42
C GLU A 521 15.37 24.32 -17.88
N SER A 522 14.87 23.67 -16.82
CA SER A 522 15.51 22.52 -16.22
C SER A 522 15.19 21.26 -17.01
N GLU A 523 16.20 20.66 -17.64
CA GLU A 523 16.10 19.38 -18.33
C GLU A 523 16.97 18.32 -17.63
N ILE A 524 16.38 17.13 -17.34
CA ILE A 524 17.06 16.02 -16.69
C ILE A 524 16.96 14.78 -17.58
N LEU A 525 18.10 14.30 -18.06
CA LEU A 525 18.25 13.04 -18.79
C LEU A 525 18.56 11.91 -17.82
N ALA A 526 17.68 10.93 -17.73
CA ALA A 526 17.88 9.70 -16.95
C ALA A 526 18.20 8.51 -17.87
N LEU A 527 19.30 7.83 -17.62
CA LEU A 527 19.80 6.68 -18.39
C LEU A 527 19.99 5.47 -17.49
N PHE A 528 19.51 4.31 -17.90
CA PHE A 528 19.56 3.05 -17.14
C PHE A 528 20.08 1.92 -18.00
N ASN A 529 21.19 1.31 -17.61
CA ASN A 529 21.74 0.14 -18.26
C ASN A 529 21.30 -1.16 -17.56
N ALA A 530 20.21 -1.76 -18.02
CA ALA A 530 19.69 -3.01 -17.47
C ALA A 530 20.39 -4.27 -17.99
N SER A 531 21.68 -4.20 -18.33
CA SER A 531 22.50 -5.33 -18.80
C SER A 531 23.73 -5.54 -17.93
N ASP A 532 24.34 -6.74 -18.04
CA ASP A 532 25.56 -7.13 -17.33
C ASP A 532 26.84 -6.66 -18.03
N ARG A 533 26.73 -5.84 -19.06
CA ARG A 533 27.86 -5.24 -19.81
C ARG A 533 27.74 -3.74 -19.82
N ALA A 534 28.86 -3.03 -19.77
CA ALA A 534 28.87 -1.58 -19.91
C ALA A 534 28.21 -1.15 -21.22
N LYS A 535 27.47 -0.06 -21.19
CA LYS A 535 26.89 0.62 -22.34
C LYS A 535 27.51 2.00 -22.49
N HIS A 536 27.39 2.56 -23.69
CA HIS A 536 27.85 3.92 -23.97
C HIS A 536 26.69 4.72 -24.54
N PHE A 537 26.74 6.02 -24.26
CA PHE A 537 25.78 6.99 -24.76
C PHE A 537 26.54 8.25 -25.21
N GLU A 538 26.16 8.83 -26.34
CA GLU A 538 26.73 10.09 -26.84
C GLU A 538 25.97 11.25 -26.22
N LEU A 539 26.64 11.99 -25.34
CA LEU A 539 26.12 13.19 -24.69
C LEU A 539 26.47 14.41 -25.56
N GLU A 540 25.47 15.16 -26.00
CA GLU A 540 25.65 16.29 -26.93
C GLU A 540 26.17 17.53 -26.25
N HIS A 541 25.74 17.76 -25.00
CA HIS A 541 26.07 18.97 -24.23
C HIS A 541 26.70 18.56 -22.89
N ALA A 542 27.41 19.50 -22.26
CA ALA A 542 27.88 19.31 -20.88
C ALA A 542 26.69 19.16 -19.95
N ALA A 543 26.88 18.35 -18.91
CA ALA A 543 25.84 18.08 -17.91
C ALA A 543 26.44 17.97 -16.51
N ALA A 544 25.59 18.07 -15.51
CA ALA A 544 25.91 17.74 -14.13
C ALA A 544 25.27 16.39 -13.76
N ASP A 545 26.04 15.43 -13.26
CA ASP A 545 25.49 14.16 -12.78
C ASP A 545 24.90 14.34 -11.38
N LEU A 546 23.59 14.41 -11.31
CA LEU A 546 22.85 14.65 -10.06
C LEU A 546 22.98 13.49 -9.07
N TRP A 547 23.28 12.29 -9.55
CA TRP A 547 23.53 11.15 -8.66
C TRP A 547 24.94 11.20 -8.04
N GLU A 548 25.89 11.79 -8.73
CA GLU A 548 27.27 12.00 -8.28
C GLU A 548 27.45 13.45 -7.78
N ASP A 549 26.50 13.94 -7.01
CA ASP A 549 26.53 15.25 -6.32
C ASP A 549 26.83 16.45 -7.23
N GLY A 550 26.36 16.38 -8.48
CA GLY A 550 26.54 17.44 -9.47
C GLY A 550 27.89 17.40 -10.19
N ALA A 551 28.60 16.29 -10.14
CA ALA A 551 29.88 16.12 -10.85
C ALA A 551 29.73 16.46 -12.33
N ALA A 552 30.63 17.31 -12.86
CA ALA A 552 30.61 17.74 -14.26
C ALA A 552 30.87 16.56 -15.21
N VAL A 553 30.06 16.44 -16.26
CA VAL A 553 30.19 15.46 -17.32
C VAL A 553 30.35 16.18 -18.64
N ALA A 554 31.51 16.01 -19.28
CA ALA A 554 31.80 16.60 -20.57
C ALA A 554 30.96 15.99 -21.69
N PRO A 555 30.68 16.71 -22.77
CA PRO A 555 30.09 16.16 -23.99
C PRO A 555 30.94 15.03 -24.55
N GLY A 556 30.31 14.11 -25.28
CA GLY A 556 30.96 13.00 -25.93
C GLY A 556 30.49 11.64 -25.41
N ARG A 557 31.33 10.62 -25.63
CA ARG A 557 30.96 9.24 -25.32
C ARG A 557 31.11 8.93 -23.82
N ILE A 558 30.00 8.91 -23.10
CA ILE A 558 29.97 8.53 -21.70
C ILE A 558 29.72 7.03 -21.51
N ARG A 559 30.33 6.46 -20.45
CA ARG A 559 30.16 5.06 -20.07
C ARG A 559 29.12 4.93 -18.98
N ILE A 560 28.19 3.98 -19.14
CA ILE A 560 27.23 3.56 -18.10
C ILE A 560 27.59 2.14 -17.69
N ALA A 561 27.90 1.96 -16.41
CA ALA A 561 28.33 0.67 -15.85
C ALA A 561 27.27 -0.43 -16.07
N PRO A 562 27.63 -1.72 -15.99
CA PRO A 562 26.65 -2.80 -15.87
C PRO A 562 25.69 -2.50 -14.72
N ARG A 563 24.38 -2.74 -14.92
CA ARG A 563 23.34 -2.46 -13.93
C ARG A 563 23.35 -1.03 -13.35
N GLY A 564 24.10 -0.11 -13.99
CA GLY A 564 24.26 1.27 -13.56
C GLY A 564 23.26 2.24 -14.20
N TRP A 565 23.32 3.48 -13.77
CA TRP A 565 22.50 4.59 -14.25
C TRP A 565 23.30 5.88 -14.31
N ARG A 566 22.71 6.89 -14.93
CA ARG A 566 23.12 8.29 -14.89
C ARG A 566 21.87 9.16 -14.81
N VAL A 567 21.90 10.20 -14.01
CA VAL A 567 20.84 11.21 -13.90
C VAL A 567 21.50 12.57 -14.14
N LEU A 568 21.39 13.04 -15.36
CA LEU A 568 22.18 14.17 -15.88
C LEU A 568 21.27 15.39 -16.03
N LYS A 569 21.60 16.49 -15.36
CA LYS A 569 21.01 17.79 -15.62
C LYS A 569 21.79 18.45 -16.74
N THR A 570 21.12 18.75 -17.84
CA THR A 570 21.65 19.54 -18.95
C THR A 570 21.15 20.97 -18.83
N ASP A 571 22.04 21.91 -18.93
CA ASP A 571 21.72 23.34 -18.93
C ASP A 571 21.23 23.79 -20.31
#